data_6392cf71b9eb971ed6bb84c2eb830f52
#
_entry.id   6392cf71b9eb971ed6bb84c2eb830f52
#
_cell.length_a   1.000
_cell.length_b   1.000
_cell.length_c   1.000
_cell.angle_alpha   90.00
_cell.angle_beta   90.00
_cell.angle_gamma   90.00
#
_symmetry.space_group_name_H-M   'P 1'
#
loop_
_entity.id
_entity.type
_entity.pdbx_description
1 polymer ?
#
loop_
_entity_poly.entity_id
_entity_poly.type
_entity_poly.pdbx_seq_one_letter_code
_entity_poly.pdbx_strand_id
1 'polypeptide(L)'
;TGTGGTLTGSARFIKELNPDVKIIGVDAYGSILKSYHETGEVDPNEIYPYRIEGMGKNLVPGALDFSMVDKFIKVTDEEAAYRTREIALKEGIMAGYTSGAATQAYKQLAAQGEFDENSLAVILFPDHGSRYMTKVFSDDWMAEQGFTNSRLNGLESRATVERV
;
A
#
# COMPACT_ATOMS: atom_id res chain seq x y z
N THR A 1 -6.54 -0.20 0.06
CA THR A 1 -8.01 -0.04 -0.03
C THR A 1 -8.64 -0.61 1.23
N GLY A 2 -9.46 0.18 1.93
CA GLY A 2 -10.23 -0.25 3.09
C GLY A 2 -11.71 -0.44 2.73
N THR A 3 -12.59 0.48 3.19
CA THR A 3 -14.04 0.43 2.86
C THR A 3 -14.35 0.71 1.39
N GLY A 4 -13.42 1.27 0.65
CA GLY A 4 -13.52 1.52 -0.78
C GLY A 4 -14.18 2.85 -1.17
N GLY A 5 -14.72 3.61 -0.23
CA GLY A 5 -15.42 4.86 -0.55
C GLY A 5 -14.54 5.90 -1.26
N THR A 6 -13.32 6.12 -0.77
CA THR A 6 -12.36 7.03 -1.42
C THR A 6 -11.98 6.53 -2.81
N LEU A 7 -11.64 5.24 -2.94
CA LEU A 7 -11.25 4.65 -4.22
C LEU A 7 -12.39 4.75 -5.23
N THR A 8 -13.59 4.32 -4.86
CA THR A 8 -14.76 4.35 -5.74
C THR A 8 -15.12 5.76 -6.17
N GLY A 9 -15.19 6.71 -5.21
CA GLY A 9 -15.57 8.09 -5.51
C GLY A 9 -14.53 8.78 -6.41
N SER A 10 -13.26 8.61 -6.13
CA SER A 10 -12.18 9.16 -6.97
C SER A 10 -12.17 8.52 -8.36
N ALA A 11 -12.31 7.19 -8.43
CA ALA A 11 -12.32 6.47 -9.69
C ALA A 11 -13.49 6.89 -10.60
N ARG A 12 -14.69 7.03 -10.06
CA ARG A 12 -15.86 7.51 -10.82
C ARG A 12 -15.59 8.88 -11.42
N PHE A 13 -15.16 9.84 -10.59
CA PHE A 13 -14.88 11.19 -11.06
C PHE A 13 -13.76 11.22 -12.12
N ILE A 14 -12.66 10.50 -11.90
CA ILE A 14 -11.54 10.47 -12.82
C ILE A 14 -11.95 9.82 -14.15
N LYS A 15 -12.66 8.69 -14.12
CA LYS A 15 -13.08 7.98 -15.33
C LYS A 15 -14.18 8.70 -16.12
N GLU A 16 -14.95 9.58 -15.48
CA GLU A 16 -15.86 10.51 -16.18
C GLU A 16 -15.09 11.50 -17.06
N LEU A 17 -13.91 11.95 -16.60
CA LEU A 17 -13.07 12.90 -17.32
C LEU A 17 -12.13 12.23 -18.32
N ASN A 18 -11.57 11.09 -17.93
CA ASN A 18 -10.66 10.28 -18.74
C ASN A 18 -10.82 8.79 -18.41
N PRO A 19 -11.57 8.03 -19.23
CA PRO A 19 -11.81 6.61 -18.98
C PRO A 19 -10.57 5.72 -19.12
N ASP A 20 -9.50 6.21 -19.75
CA ASP A 20 -8.27 5.45 -19.97
C ASP A 20 -7.37 5.40 -18.73
N VAL A 21 -7.62 6.24 -17.72
CA VAL A 21 -6.86 6.22 -16.47
C VAL A 21 -7.08 4.90 -15.74
N LYS A 22 -5.98 4.22 -15.45
CA LYS A 22 -6.00 2.95 -14.71
C LYS A 22 -6.09 3.20 -13.22
N ILE A 23 -7.05 2.56 -12.58
CA ILE A 23 -7.30 2.62 -11.14
C ILE A 23 -6.76 1.34 -10.50
N ILE A 24 -5.75 1.50 -9.67
CA ILE A 24 -5.11 0.39 -8.98
C ILE A 24 -5.53 0.36 -7.52
N GLY A 25 -6.20 -0.71 -7.12
CA GLY A 25 -6.48 -1.02 -5.73
C GLY A 25 -5.25 -1.64 -5.05
N VAL A 26 -4.98 -1.26 -3.81
CA VAL A 26 -3.94 -1.91 -3.01
C VAL A 26 -4.60 -2.65 -1.86
N ASP A 27 -4.20 -3.90 -1.68
CA ASP A 27 -4.78 -4.83 -0.71
C ASP A 27 -3.70 -5.48 0.15
N ALA A 28 -4.05 -5.92 1.35
CA ALA A 28 -3.14 -6.63 2.25
C ALA A 28 -3.26 -8.15 2.05
N TYR A 29 -2.18 -8.88 2.30
CA TYR A 29 -2.28 -10.30 2.53
C TYR A 29 -3.08 -10.54 3.83
N GLY A 30 -4.03 -11.45 3.80
CA GLY A 30 -5.03 -11.66 4.86
C GLY A 30 -6.37 -10.96 4.59
N SER A 31 -6.47 -10.21 3.50
CA SER A 31 -7.69 -9.56 3.00
C SER A 31 -8.20 -10.22 1.73
N ILE A 32 -9.51 -10.10 1.48
CA ILE A 32 -10.20 -10.74 0.34
C ILE A 32 -10.38 -9.84 -0.88
N LEU A 33 -10.02 -8.54 -0.82
CA LEU A 33 -10.46 -7.60 -1.86
C LEU A 33 -9.92 -7.95 -3.24
N LYS A 34 -8.65 -8.39 -3.32
CA LYS A 34 -8.04 -8.80 -4.59
C LYS A 34 -8.71 -10.06 -5.14
N SER A 35 -8.80 -11.13 -4.35
CA SER A 35 -9.38 -12.39 -4.81
C SER A 35 -10.85 -12.23 -5.18
N TYR A 36 -11.61 -11.47 -4.40
CA TYR A 36 -13.00 -11.16 -4.73
C TYR A 36 -13.12 -10.37 -6.05
N HIS A 37 -12.25 -9.41 -6.29
CA HIS A 37 -12.21 -8.68 -7.58
C HIS A 37 -11.95 -9.62 -8.76
N GLU A 38 -11.09 -10.62 -8.59
CA GLU A 38 -10.70 -11.55 -9.66
C GLU A 38 -11.71 -12.67 -9.89
N THR A 39 -12.39 -13.13 -8.84
CA THR A 39 -13.22 -14.35 -8.90
C THR A 39 -14.71 -14.11 -8.64
N GLY A 40 -15.06 -13.02 -7.96
CA GLY A 40 -16.41 -12.77 -7.46
C GLY A 40 -16.77 -13.59 -6.21
N GLU A 41 -15.82 -14.36 -5.67
CA GLU A 41 -16.06 -15.26 -4.52
C GLU A 41 -15.15 -14.89 -3.34
N VAL A 42 -15.60 -15.17 -2.14
CA VAL A 42 -14.82 -15.01 -0.91
C VAL A 42 -14.19 -16.35 -0.53
N ASP A 43 -12.87 -16.42 -0.54
CA ASP A 43 -12.14 -17.58 0.00
C ASP A 43 -11.83 -17.35 1.49
N PRO A 44 -12.45 -18.11 2.42
CA PRO A 44 -12.17 -17.98 3.84
C PRO A 44 -10.72 -18.29 4.22
N ASN A 45 -9.99 -19.07 3.41
CA ASN A 45 -8.60 -19.41 3.68
C ASN A 45 -7.64 -18.22 3.47
N GLU A 46 -8.08 -17.20 2.74
CA GLU A 46 -7.32 -15.93 2.58
C GLU A 46 -7.46 -14.99 3.78
N ILE A 47 -8.38 -15.28 4.71
CA ILE A 47 -8.69 -14.40 5.85
C ILE A 47 -7.79 -14.75 7.03
N TYR A 48 -6.82 -13.91 7.32
CA TYR A 48 -5.96 -14.01 8.49
C TYR A 48 -5.47 -12.64 8.96
N PRO A 49 -4.98 -12.50 10.20
CA PRO A 49 -4.53 -11.22 10.74
C PRO A 49 -3.38 -10.61 9.95
N TYR A 50 -3.43 -9.30 9.74
CA TYR A 50 -2.37 -8.46 9.19
C TYR A 50 -2.23 -7.17 10.01
N ARG A 51 -1.15 -6.39 9.77
CA ARG A 51 -0.76 -5.25 10.60
C ARG A 51 -1.10 -3.90 9.99
N ILE A 52 -1.30 -3.82 8.67
CA ILE A 52 -1.56 -2.55 7.98
C ILE A 52 -2.94 -2.01 8.38
N GLU A 53 -2.96 -1.01 9.25
CA GLU A 53 -4.20 -0.38 9.70
C GLU A 53 -4.86 0.43 8.58
N GLY A 54 -6.18 0.32 8.46
CA GLY A 54 -6.97 1.06 7.46
C GLY A 54 -7.02 0.44 6.06
N MET A 55 -6.34 -0.68 5.84
CA MET A 55 -6.33 -1.42 4.58
C MET A 55 -6.92 -2.81 4.77
N GLY A 56 -7.42 -3.39 3.68
CA GLY A 56 -7.95 -4.75 3.65
C GLY A 56 -9.32 -4.90 4.28
N LYS A 57 -10.00 -5.99 3.94
CA LYS A 57 -11.29 -6.42 4.48
C LYS A 57 -11.40 -7.95 4.46
N ASN A 58 -12.18 -8.46 5.41
CA ASN A 58 -12.59 -9.88 5.48
C ASN A 58 -14.05 -10.09 5.05
N LEU A 59 -14.67 -9.05 4.54
CA LEU A 59 -16.02 -9.04 3.96
C LEU A 59 -16.06 -8.07 2.78
N VAL A 60 -17.02 -8.25 1.88
CA VAL A 60 -17.21 -7.39 0.72
C VAL A 60 -17.81 -6.06 1.17
N PRO A 61 -17.07 -4.93 1.02
CA PRO A 61 -17.57 -3.64 1.49
C PRO A 61 -18.58 -3.05 0.50
N GLY A 62 -19.75 -2.63 1.00
CA GLY A 62 -20.81 -2.07 0.15
C GLY A 62 -20.48 -0.72 -0.51
N ALA A 63 -19.43 -0.02 -0.04
CA ALA A 63 -18.99 1.24 -0.64
C ALA A 63 -17.91 1.07 -1.73
N LEU A 64 -17.41 -0.15 -1.93
CA LEU A 64 -16.44 -0.46 -2.98
C LEU A 64 -17.15 -0.95 -4.24
N ASP A 65 -17.06 -0.16 -5.28
CA ASP A 65 -17.47 -0.56 -6.61
C ASP A 65 -16.28 -1.20 -7.35
N PHE A 66 -16.25 -2.52 -7.38
CA PHE A 66 -15.14 -3.28 -7.98
C PHE A 66 -15.02 -3.06 -9.49
N SER A 67 -16.11 -2.67 -10.17
CA SER A 67 -16.07 -2.37 -11.61
C SER A 67 -15.27 -1.12 -11.96
N MET A 68 -15.00 -0.26 -10.97
CA MET A 68 -14.18 0.93 -11.14
C MET A 68 -12.68 0.65 -11.03
N VAL A 69 -12.28 -0.55 -10.58
CA VAL A 69 -10.89 -0.92 -10.31
C VAL A 69 -10.36 -1.81 -11.42
N ASP A 70 -9.28 -1.39 -12.06
CA ASP A 70 -8.69 -2.15 -13.17
C ASP A 70 -7.83 -3.32 -12.66
N LYS A 71 -7.17 -3.17 -11.50
CA LYS A 71 -6.28 -4.20 -10.93
C LYS A 71 -6.13 -4.01 -9.43
N PHE A 72 -5.99 -5.11 -8.69
CA PHE A 72 -5.56 -5.10 -7.29
C PHE A 72 -4.15 -5.68 -7.12
N ILE A 73 -3.35 -5.03 -6.27
CA ILE A 73 -2.00 -5.48 -5.89
C ILE A 73 -2.00 -5.81 -4.39
N LYS A 74 -1.59 -7.03 -4.02
CA LYS A 74 -1.34 -7.38 -2.61
C LYS A 74 0.06 -6.98 -2.19
N VAL A 75 0.16 -6.47 -0.96
CA VAL A 75 1.41 -6.11 -0.30
C VAL A 75 1.49 -6.75 1.08
N THR A 76 2.69 -7.09 1.52
CA THR A 76 2.92 -7.60 2.87
C THR A 76 3.05 -6.47 3.88
N ASP A 77 2.79 -6.79 5.16
CA ASP A 77 2.97 -5.85 6.27
C ASP A 77 4.41 -5.32 6.32
N GLU A 78 5.39 -6.22 6.18
CA GLU A 78 6.81 -5.89 6.23
C GLU A 78 7.21 -4.92 5.11
N GLU A 79 6.86 -5.22 3.87
CA GLU A 79 7.15 -4.35 2.72
C GLU A 79 6.55 -2.96 2.90
N ALA A 80 5.29 -2.89 3.34
CA ALA A 80 4.61 -1.62 3.58
C ALA A 80 5.32 -0.81 4.68
N ALA A 81 5.77 -1.46 5.77
CA ALA A 81 6.48 -0.81 6.87
C ALA A 81 7.80 -0.19 6.40
N TYR A 82 8.61 -0.94 5.67
CA TYR A 82 9.87 -0.42 5.13
C TYR A 82 9.66 0.71 4.13
N ARG A 83 8.63 0.60 3.26
CA ARG A 83 8.33 1.69 2.32
C ARG A 83 7.85 2.96 3.02
N THR A 84 7.12 2.84 4.11
CA THR A 84 6.74 4.00 4.94
C THR A 84 7.97 4.74 5.45
N ARG A 85 8.95 4.02 5.97
CA ARG A 85 10.24 4.57 6.42
C ARG A 85 11.04 5.15 5.25
N GLU A 86 11.07 4.47 4.11
CA GLU A 86 11.77 4.93 2.91
C GLU A 86 11.24 6.28 2.42
N ILE A 87 9.91 6.49 2.40
CA ILE A 87 9.30 7.76 2.04
C ILE A 87 9.78 8.87 2.99
N ALA A 88 9.76 8.62 4.29
CA ALA A 88 10.24 9.61 5.26
C ALA A 88 11.73 9.94 5.07
N LEU A 89 12.56 8.94 4.82
CA LEU A 89 14.00 9.10 4.67
C LEU A 89 14.38 9.82 3.36
N LYS A 90 13.75 9.44 2.24
CA LYS A 90 14.16 9.93 0.91
C LYS A 90 13.45 11.20 0.50
N GLU A 91 12.18 11.33 0.88
CA GLU A 91 11.32 12.43 0.42
C GLU A 91 11.03 13.47 1.53
N GLY A 92 11.42 13.17 2.78
CA GLY A 92 11.10 14.02 3.92
C GLY A 92 9.61 14.07 4.26
N ILE A 93 8.81 13.11 3.74
CA ILE A 93 7.36 13.06 3.93
C ILE A 93 7.03 12.04 5.00
N MET A 94 6.51 12.48 6.13
CA MET A 94 6.09 11.61 7.21
C MET A 94 4.69 11.04 6.93
N ALA A 95 4.64 10.07 6.01
CA ALA A 95 3.41 9.42 5.57
C ALA A 95 3.03 8.25 6.48
N GLY A 96 1.75 7.85 6.48
CA GLY A 96 1.24 6.73 7.26
C GLY A 96 1.51 5.36 6.62
N TYR A 97 1.17 4.30 7.34
CA TYR A 97 1.49 2.92 6.99
C TYR A 97 0.90 2.48 5.64
N THR A 98 -0.34 2.88 5.35
CA THR A 98 -1.00 2.59 4.06
C THR A 98 -0.38 3.33 2.88
N SER A 99 0.32 4.44 3.12
CA SER A 99 1.10 5.15 2.10
C SER A 99 2.31 4.33 1.66
N GLY A 100 2.97 3.67 2.62
CA GLY A 100 4.02 2.69 2.33
C GLY A 100 3.50 1.52 1.49
N ALA A 101 2.34 0.99 1.84
CA ALA A 101 1.69 -0.05 1.05
C ALA A 101 1.39 0.40 -0.39
N ALA A 102 0.86 1.61 -0.58
CA ALA A 102 0.59 2.16 -1.91
C ALA A 102 1.89 2.35 -2.72
N THR A 103 2.96 2.83 -2.08
CA THR A 103 4.28 2.96 -2.71
C THR A 103 4.88 1.60 -3.07
N GLN A 104 4.70 0.58 -2.22
CA GLN A 104 5.16 -0.77 -2.53
C GLN A 104 4.43 -1.36 -3.74
N ALA A 105 3.11 -1.17 -3.83
CA ALA A 105 2.34 -1.62 -4.99
C ALA A 105 2.82 -0.94 -6.29
N TYR A 106 3.10 0.37 -6.25
CA TYR A 106 3.72 1.07 -7.37
C TYR A 106 5.07 0.44 -7.77
N LYS A 107 5.94 0.15 -6.81
CA LYS A 107 7.24 -0.49 -7.08
C LYS A 107 7.12 -1.89 -7.67
N GLN A 108 6.13 -2.66 -7.25
CA GLN A 108 5.85 -3.99 -7.83
C GLN A 108 5.44 -3.85 -9.31
N LEU A 109 4.56 -2.90 -9.63
CA LEU A 109 4.13 -2.64 -11.00
C LEU A 109 5.27 -2.12 -11.87
N ALA A 110 6.10 -1.22 -11.36
CA ALA A 110 7.29 -0.72 -12.05
C ALA A 110 8.28 -1.86 -12.35
N ALA A 111 8.50 -2.77 -11.40
CA ALA A 111 9.37 -3.93 -11.60
C ALA A 111 8.81 -4.95 -12.62
N GLN A 112 7.49 -4.95 -12.85
CA GLN A 112 6.82 -5.75 -13.88
C GLN A 112 6.85 -5.09 -15.26
N GLY A 113 7.39 -3.87 -15.39
CA GLY A 113 7.44 -3.12 -16.65
C GLY A 113 6.09 -2.49 -17.06
N GLU A 114 5.20 -2.28 -16.10
CA GLU A 114 3.88 -1.68 -16.35
C GLU A 114 3.95 -0.17 -16.68
N PHE A 115 5.10 0.46 -16.49
CA PHE A 115 5.32 1.88 -16.75
C PHE A 115 6.45 2.11 -17.74
N ASP A 116 6.30 3.13 -18.58
CA ASP A 116 7.30 3.65 -19.49
C ASP A 116 7.70 5.08 -19.10
N GLU A 117 8.54 5.72 -19.90
CA GLU A 117 9.04 7.08 -19.68
C GLU A 117 7.96 8.18 -19.74
N ASN A 118 6.79 7.87 -20.35
CA ASN A 118 5.67 8.78 -20.48
C ASN A 118 4.57 8.52 -19.43
N SER A 119 4.73 7.49 -18.62
CA SER A 119 3.74 7.10 -17.64
C SER A 119 3.71 8.06 -16.46
N LEU A 120 2.52 8.55 -16.10
CA LEU A 120 2.28 9.33 -14.88
C LEU A 120 1.54 8.46 -13.86
N ALA A 121 2.16 8.20 -12.72
CA ALA A 121 1.54 7.50 -11.61
C ALA A 121 1.28 8.45 -10.45
N VAL A 122 0.04 8.48 -9.96
CA VAL A 122 -0.36 9.23 -8.77
C VAL A 122 -0.59 8.25 -7.62
N ILE A 123 0.09 8.46 -6.50
CA ILE A 123 -0.01 7.63 -5.30
C ILE A 123 -0.71 8.42 -4.22
N LEU A 124 -1.83 7.89 -3.69
CA LEU A 124 -2.55 8.52 -2.60
C LEU A 124 -1.89 8.18 -1.25
N PHE A 125 -1.55 9.20 -0.48
CA PHE A 125 -1.09 9.10 0.91
C PHE A 125 -2.23 9.54 1.84
N PRO A 126 -2.98 8.60 2.45
CA PRO A 126 -4.25 8.92 3.09
C PRO A 126 -4.11 9.51 4.49
N ASP A 127 -2.98 9.30 5.18
CA ASP A 127 -2.78 9.83 6.52
C ASP A 127 -1.30 10.10 6.85
N HIS A 128 -1.09 10.73 8.02
CA HIS A 128 0.22 11.17 8.49
C HIS A 128 0.88 10.14 9.41
N GLY A 129 2.20 10.03 9.31
CA GLY A 129 3.04 9.08 10.06
C GLY A 129 3.04 9.24 11.58
N SER A 130 2.62 10.40 12.12
CA SER A 130 2.55 10.63 13.57
C SER A 130 1.70 9.62 14.32
N ARG A 131 0.77 8.95 13.66
CA ARG A 131 -0.07 7.87 14.22
C ARG A 131 0.72 6.56 14.44
N TYR A 132 1.90 6.45 13.85
CA TYR A 132 2.68 5.22 13.75
C TYR A 132 4.07 5.32 14.39
N MET A 133 4.30 6.35 15.25
CA MET A 133 5.59 6.58 15.93
C MET A 133 6.01 5.41 16.81
N THR A 134 5.04 4.76 17.48
CA THR A 134 5.26 3.58 18.33
C THR A 134 5.09 2.25 17.59
N LYS A 135 4.95 2.29 16.28
CA LYS A 135 4.78 1.14 15.39
C LYS A 135 5.83 1.17 14.28
N VAL A 136 5.44 1.47 13.05
CA VAL A 136 6.32 1.47 11.85
C VAL A 136 7.59 2.30 12.04
N PHE A 137 7.57 3.39 12.81
CA PHE A 137 8.74 4.23 13.08
C PHE A 137 9.52 3.83 14.35
N SER A 138 9.12 2.78 15.05
CA SER A 138 9.84 2.21 16.19
C SER A 138 10.63 0.96 15.76
N ASP A 139 11.94 0.95 16.02
CA ASP A 139 12.80 -0.20 15.72
C ASP A 139 12.45 -1.40 16.59
N ASP A 140 12.09 -1.17 17.85
CA ASP A 140 11.63 -2.22 18.77
C ASP A 140 10.38 -2.90 18.22
N TRP A 141 9.39 -2.12 17.79
CA TRP A 141 8.18 -2.67 17.21
C TRP A 141 8.46 -3.45 15.92
N MET A 142 9.33 -2.95 15.03
CA MET A 142 9.73 -3.66 13.82
C MET A 142 10.36 -5.02 14.15
N ALA A 143 11.23 -5.06 15.14
CA ALA A 143 11.85 -6.29 15.62
C ALA A 143 10.83 -7.27 16.24
N GLU A 144 9.91 -6.77 17.07
CA GLU A 144 8.81 -7.55 17.65
C GLU A 144 7.89 -8.19 16.61
N GLN A 145 7.67 -7.51 15.46
CA GLN A 145 6.91 -8.06 14.36
C GLN A 145 7.73 -9.05 13.50
N GLY A 146 9.03 -9.21 13.76
CA GLY A 146 9.92 -10.03 12.96
C GLY A 146 10.25 -9.43 11.59
N PHE A 147 10.09 -8.12 11.42
CA PHE A 147 10.43 -7.41 10.20
C PHE A 147 11.94 -7.19 10.13
N THR A 148 12.65 -8.18 9.63
CA THR A 148 14.11 -8.24 9.61
C THR A 148 14.69 -8.42 8.21
N ASN A 149 13.90 -8.17 7.17
CA ASN A 149 14.33 -8.39 5.80
C ASN A 149 15.51 -7.48 5.42
N SER A 150 16.70 -8.05 5.42
CA SER A 150 17.97 -7.34 5.14
C SER A 150 18.02 -6.67 3.74
N ARG A 151 17.21 -7.14 2.79
CA ARG A 151 17.12 -6.52 1.44
C ARG A 151 16.38 -5.18 1.49
N LEU A 152 15.49 -5.01 2.47
CA LEU A 152 14.78 -3.76 2.72
C LEU A 152 15.57 -2.85 3.68
N ASN A 153 16.34 -3.42 4.61
CA ASN A 153 17.24 -2.72 5.53
C ASN A 153 18.45 -2.05 4.82
N GLY A 154 18.77 -2.42 3.60
CA GLY A 154 19.83 -1.76 2.82
C GLY A 154 19.58 -0.26 2.57
N LEU A 155 18.40 0.25 2.94
CA LEU A 155 18.09 1.67 2.97
C LEU A 155 18.59 2.37 4.23
N GLU A 156 18.71 1.66 5.35
CA GLU A 156 19.18 2.20 6.64
C GLU A 156 20.70 2.39 6.66
N SER A 157 21.46 1.53 5.97
CA SER A 157 22.93 1.58 5.97
C SER A 157 23.53 2.80 5.25
N ARG A 158 22.73 3.59 4.53
CA ARG A 158 23.16 4.85 3.91
C ARG A 158 22.84 6.10 4.73
N ALA A 159 22.19 5.92 5.87
CA ALA A 159 21.86 7.02 6.80
C ALA A 159 22.90 7.21 7.91
N THR A 160 24.07 6.61 7.83
CA THR A 160 25.25 7.09 8.57
C THR A 160 25.64 8.42 7.93
N VAL A 161 24.92 9.46 8.29
CA VAL A 161 25.39 10.85 8.10
C VAL A 161 26.68 10.93 8.91
N GLU A 162 27.80 11.06 8.22
CA GLU A 162 29.03 11.50 8.86
C GLU A 162 28.71 12.81 9.57
N ARG A 163 28.66 12.77 10.88
CA ARG A 163 28.59 13.98 11.70
C ARG A 163 29.93 14.66 11.56
N VAL A 164 29.97 15.70 10.76
CA VAL A 164 31.03 16.72 10.75
C VAL A 164 30.93 17.54 12.03
#